data_145973e5d46debd6a0f5a439e80fd1c1
#
_entry.id   145973e5d46debd6a0f5a439e80fd1c1
#
_cell.length_a   1.000
_cell.length_b   1.000
_cell.length_c   1.000
_cell.angle_alpha   90.00
_cell.angle_beta   90.00
_cell.angle_gamma   90.00
#
_symmetry.space_group_name_H-M   'P 1'
#
loop_
_entity.id
_entity.type
_entity.pdbx_description
1 polymer ?
#
loop_
_entity_poly.entity_id
_entity_poly.type
_entity_poly.pdbx_seq_one_letter_code
_entity_poly.pdbx_strand_id
1 'polypeptide(L)'
;MSQKLSNLPTGAKVKFGKFQVNTETAQSIIWTIVAKNHSGYPTNAITLHAAEILDLRCFDAKEPSNSNSDRQNYGNNRYSLSNLDQWLNKNAAANAWYSATHTTDQSPNSSSVVYANTQYANRPGFLNGFTTDEINAILSTTIRVVKPSVDGGSYEDIQRKVFLPSTTEVGLSNENSIAEGSAWGYYTSNSARIGYVTQQCFSNTPSSSKPSSKATAWYWWLRTPYYSYALRARRVYSDGSLDYFDAYYGYIGVRPALNLSSSLLVSDSTDSDGCYTFVWNQAPTKPSSINVPTSIYGGKSATISWGASTDPDGNLSGYILQRKVGTGSWTQIFKGNALSYTDSITYGWTTVQYRVCAYDSASAQSDWQTSASRTVINNQAPVISGSDGNLGTKTAGFSQTYTVSDADGDTVTVAETIDGNSLRTYTVTLGATNTFAVTGETWLKQSNGTHTMKITATDSFGNSSVRTYTFTKSVSGFTIQNSEPYDSDTRPTRIKITVTRSISAESTFKVYVCNNGYDASPTWEDATTSVTGGLVHVFENETKTGAAWGVLIKVEVARGDGEGACYVSQIGGNFE
;
A
#
# COMPACT_ATOMS: atom_id res chain seq x y z
N MET A 1 -24.03 17.85 4.50
CA MET A 1 -23.14 18.00 5.67
C MET A 1 -23.68 17.15 6.78
N SER A 2 -22.86 16.73 7.72
CA SER A 2 -23.25 15.85 8.83
C SER A 2 -22.59 16.34 10.13
N GLN A 3 -23.20 15.97 11.28
CA GLN A 3 -22.70 16.30 12.61
C GLN A 3 -22.63 15.06 13.49
N LYS A 4 -21.89 15.09 14.57
CA LYS A 4 -21.83 13.96 15.54
C LYS A 4 -23.16 13.86 16.31
N LEU A 5 -23.58 12.62 16.58
CA LEU A 5 -24.75 12.33 17.41
C LEU A 5 -24.66 13.00 18.79
N SER A 6 -23.43 13.13 19.34
CA SER A 6 -23.19 13.84 20.61
C SER A 6 -23.57 15.31 20.59
N ASN A 7 -23.62 15.95 19.43
CA ASN A 7 -23.97 17.38 19.31
C ASN A 7 -25.47 17.63 19.49
N LEU A 8 -26.31 16.63 19.24
CA LEU A 8 -27.75 16.75 19.41
C LEU A 8 -28.12 16.89 20.89
N PRO A 9 -29.10 17.73 21.25
CA PRO A 9 -29.53 17.86 22.65
C PRO A 9 -30.31 16.62 23.12
N THR A 10 -30.40 16.42 24.44
CA THR A 10 -31.36 15.51 25.04
C THR A 10 -32.78 15.96 24.63
N GLY A 11 -33.63 15.01 24.28
CA GLY A 11 -34.97 15.25 23.70
C GLY A 11 -35.00 15.32 22.18
N ALA A 12 -33.84 15.42 21.50
CA ALA A 12 -33.79 15.34 20.03
C ALA A 12 -34.24 13.94 19.55
N LYS A 13 -34.87 13.92 18.37
CA LYS A 13 -35.37 12.70 17.75
C LYS A 13 -34.48 12.26 16.62
N VAL A 14 -34.21 10.94 16.53
CA VAL A 14 -33.44 10.31 15.48
C VAL A 14 -34.19 9.12 14.89
N LYS A 15 -34.02 8.82 13.61
CA LYS A 15 -34.53 7.60 12.96
C LYS A 15 -33.42 6.55 12.93
N PHE A 16 -33.72 5.35 13.48
CA PHE A 16 -32.73 4.25 13.52
C PHE A 16 -33.44 2.89 13.55
N GLY A 17 -33.09 2.00 12.63
CA GLY A 17 -33.76 0.73 12.44
C GLY A 17 -35.20 0.88 11.92
N LYS A 18 -35.80 -0.25 11.55
CA LYS A 18 -37.19 -0.34 11.11
C LYS A 18 -37.96 -1.36 11.93
N PHE A 19 -39.22 -1.13 12.10
CA PHE A 19 -40.13 -2.05 12.76
C PHE A 19 -41.39 -2.26 11.92
N GLN A 20 -41.89 -3.48 11.94
CA GLN A 20 -43.10 -3.89 11.24
C GLN A 20 -44.07 -4.52 12.22
N VAL A 21 -45.28 -3.95 12.31
CA VAL A 21 -46.39 -4.57 13.04
C VAL A 21 -47.18 -5.45 12.09
N ASN A 22 -47.29 -6.72 12.42
CA ASN A 22 -47.99 -7.69 11.60
C ASN A 22 -47.47 -7.77 10.14
N THR A 23 -48.31 -7.55 9.16
CA THR A 23 -48.02 -7.62 7.72
C THR A 23 -47.83 -6.24 7.10
N GLU A 24 -47.76 -5.20 7.90
CA GLU A 24 -47.55 -3.83 7.42
C GLU A 24 -46.16 -3.61 6.83
N THR A 25 -46.01 -2.55 6.06
CA THR A 25 -44.69 -2.15 5.58
C THR A 25 -43.84 -1.65 6.75
N ALA A 26 -42.63 -2.16 6.87
CA ALA A 26 -41.70 -1.75 7.91
C ALA A 26 -41.42 -0.23 7.87
N GLN A 27 -41.60 0.46 8.99
CA GLN A 27 -41.39 1.89 9.14
C GLN A 27 -40.19 2.17 10.02
N SER A 28 -39.49 3.29 9.76
CA SER A 28 -38.39 3.73 10.60
C SER A 28 -38.83 3.96 12.04
N ILE A 29 -38.08 3.44 12.98
CA ILE A 29 -38.33 3.71 14.41
C ILE A 29 -37.79 5.10 14.74
N ILE A 30 -38.63 5.91 15.36
CA ILE A 30 -38.23 7.20 15.92
C ILE A 30 -37.80 7.00 17.36
N TRP A 31 -36.62 7.45 17.67
CA TRP A 31 -36.03 7.40 19.00
C TRP A 31 -35.82 8.80 19.57
N THR A 32 -35.98 8.94 20.87
CA THR A 32 -35.63 10.15 21.63
C THR A 32 -34.30 9.95 22.33
N ILE A 33 -33.38 10.91 22.25
CA ILE A 33 -32.17 10.93 23.07
C ILE A 33 -32.58 11.21 24.52
N VAL A 34 -32.42 10.24 25.41
CA VAL A 34 -32.84 10.34 26.82
C VAL A 34 -31.67 10.54 27.80
N ALA A 35 -30.47 10.10 27.42
CA ALA A 35 -29.27 10.31 28.23
C ALA A 35 -28.01 10.34 27.35
N LYS A 36 -26.96 10.98 27.85
CA LYS A 36 -25.61 11.01 27.28
C LYS A 36 -24.60 10.63 28.35
N ASN A 37 -23.65 9.75 27.99
CA ASN A 37 -22.61 9.27 28.93
C ASN A 37 -23.21 8.79 30.26
N HIS A 38 -24.30 8.05 30.18
CA HIS A 38 -25.02 7.56 31.36
C HIS A 38 -24.11 6.64 32.18
N SER A 39 -24.11 6.87 33.51
CA SER A 39 -23.28 6.07 34.45
C SER A 39 -23.69 4.60 34.39
N GLY A 40 -22.69 3.71 34.27
CA GLY A 40 -22.89 2.27 34.19
C GLY A 40 -23.12 1.75 32.74
N TYR A 41 -23.27 2.64 31.74
CA TYR A 41 -23.35 2.30 30.34
C TYR A 41 -21.97 2.44 29.65
N PRO A 42 -21.83 1.97 28.41
CA PRO A 42 -20.57 2.12 27.68
C PRO A 42 -20.11 3.59 27.60
N THR A 43 -18.82 3.82 27.72
CA THR A 43 -18.22 5.15 27.64
C THR A 43 -18.59 5.82 26.30
N ASN A 44 -18.89 7.11 26.34
CA ASN A 44 -19.32 7.88 25.17
C ASN A 44 -20.59 7.33 24.48
N ALA A 45 -21.47 6.68 25.23
CA ALA A 45 -22.77 6.24 24.72
C ALA A 45 -23.82 7.36 24.73
N ILE A 46 -24.67 7.34 23.72
CA ILE A 46 -25.93 8.08 23.65
C ILE A 46 -27.05 7.08 23.81
N THR A 47 -27.88 7.27 24.85
CA THR A 47 -29.03 6.40 25.12
C THR A 47 -30.24 6.89 24.35
N LEU A 48 -30.77 6.01 23.55
CA LEU A 48 -31.99 6.20 22.78
C LEU A 48 -33.11 5.40 23.41
N HIS A 49 -34.30 6.00 23.54
CA HIS A 49 -35.54 5.34 23.95
C HIS A 49 -36.60 5.56 22.88
N ALA A 50 -37.35 4.52 22.50
CA ALA A 50 -38.37 4.64 21.49
C ALA A 50 -39.35 5.78 21.82
N ALA A 51 -39.56 6.71 20.90
CA ALA A 51 -40.38 7.91 21.14
C ALA A 51 -41.85 7.55 21.41
N GLU A 52 -42.33 6.50 20.78
CA GLU A 52 -43.68 5.98 20.93
C GLU A 52 -43.67 4.47 21.24
N ILE A 53 -44.79 3.93 21.68
CA ILE A 53 -45.02 2.50 21.87
C ILE A 53 -45.05 1.85 20.49
N LEU A 54 -44.10 0.95 20.21
CA LEU A 54 -43.94 0.32 18.92
C LEU A 54 -44.97 -0.79 18.68
N ASP A 55 -45.30 -1.54 19.73
CA ASP A 55 -46.21 -2.68 19.67
C ASP A 55 -46.81 -2.97 21.05
N LEU A 56 -47.86 -3.80 21.10
CA LEU A 56 -48.47 -4.28 22.34
C LEU A 56 -48.21 -5.78 22.46
N ARG A 57 -47.48 -6.19 23.49
CA ARG A 57 -47.03 -7.57 23.71
C ARG A 57 -47.07 -7.94 25.20
N CYS A 58 -47.21 -9.24 25.50
CA CYS A 58 -46.96 -9.71 26.85
C CYS A 58 -45.49 -9.61 27.19
N PHE A 59 -45.19 -9.46 28.47
CA PHE A 59 -43.84 -9.50 29.02
C PHE A 59 -43.26 -10.91 28.90
N ASP A 60 -44.09 -11.89 29.33
CA ASP A 60 -43.76 -13.30 29.29
C ASP A 60 -45.02 -14.14 29.13
N ALA A 61 -44.92 -15.31 28.46
CA ALA A 61 -46.01 -16.25 28.34
C ALA A 61 -46.24 -17.03 29.65
N LYS A 62 -47.46 -17.54 29.86
CA LYS A 62 -47.68 -18.46 30.98
C LYS A 62 -46.90 -19.74 30.86
N GLU A 63 -46.41 -20.26 31.96
CA GLU A 63 -45.56 -21.45 32.06
C GLU A 63 -46.31 -22.64 32.68
N PRO A 64 -47.14 -23.39 31.97
CA PRO A 64 -48.03 -24.42 32.55
C PRO A 64 -47.32 -25.51 33.35
N SER A 65 -46.01 -25.73 33.12
CA SER A 65 -45.21 -26.72 33.85
C SER A 65 -44.45 -26.13 35.03
N ASN A 66 -44.58 -24.82 35.32
CA ASN A 66 -43.87 -24.19 36.41
C ASN A 66 -44.49 -24.62 37.78
N SER A 67 -43.63 -24.90 38.75
CA SER A 67 -44.04 -25.26 40.11
C SER A 67 -44.62 -24.07 40.88
N ASN A 68 -44.32 -22.85 40.50
CA ASN A 68 -44.91 -21.63 41.05
C ASN A 68 -46.26 -21.36 40.34
N SER A 69 -47.36 -21.44 41.08
CA SER A 69 -48.72 -21.28 40.57
C SER A 69 -48.97 -19.91 39.89
N ASP A 70 -48.30 -18.87 40.30
CA ASP A 70 -48.39 -17.55 39.71
C ASP A 70 -47.81 -17.55 38.29
N ARG A 71 -46.59 -18.11 38.11
CA ARG A 71 -45.95 -18.24 36.80
C ARG A 71 -46.68 -19.22 35.89
N GLN A 72 -47.18 -20.31 36.47
CA GLN A 72 -47.95 -21.28 35.78
C GLN A 72 -49.16 -20.65 35.03
N ASN A 73 -49.83 -19.70 35.68
CA ASN A 73 -51.08 -19.12 35.20
C ASN A 73 -50.88 -17.75 34.50
N TYR A 74 -49.82 -16.99 34.86
CA TYR A 74 -49.73 -15.57 34.51
C TYR A 74 -48.36 -15.14 33.93
N GLY A 75 -47.45 -16.08 33.68
CA GLY A 75 -46.10 -15.80 33.17
C GLY A 75 -45.09 -15.33 34.23
N ASN A 76 -43.86 -15.19 33.81
CA ASN A 76 -42.71 -14.89 34.67
C ASN A 76 -42.36 -13.41 34.59
N ASN A 77 -42.16 -12.77 35.74
CA ASN A 77 -41.81 -11.36 35.79
C ASN A 77 -40.30 -11.09 35.89
N ARG A 78 -39.46 -12.12 35.83
CA ARG A 78 -38.00 -11.96 35.77
C ARG A 78 -37.55 -11.61 34.36
N TYR A 79 -37.03 -10.39 34.14
CA TYR A 79 -36.72 -9.87 32.84
C TYR A 79 -35.74 -10.76 32.06
N SER A 80 -34.63 -11.18 32.69
CA SER A 80 -33.60 -11.99 32.03
C SER A 80 -34.08 -13.34 31.46
N LEU A 81 -35.23 -13.82 31.93
CA LEU A 81 -35.89 -15.07 31.51
C LEU A 81 -37.09 -14.82 30.63
N SER A 82 -37.53 -13.57 30.44
CA SER A 82 -38.76 -13.25 29.72
C SER A 82 -38.64 -13.40 28.20
N ASN A 83 -39.76 -13.77 27.59
CA ASN A 83 -39.88 -13.80 26.14
C ASN A 83 -39.59 -12.42 25.50
N LEU A 84 -39.97 -11.33 26.20
CA LEU A 84 -39.79 -9.98 25.67
C LEU A 84 -38.31 -9.57 25.60
N ASP A 85 -37.51 -9.89 26.61
CA ASP A 85 -36.04 -9.69 26.56
C ASP A 85 -35.38 -10.47 25.44
N GLN A 86 -35.76 -11.75 25.29
CA GLN A 86 -35.25 -12.60 24.22
C GLN A 86 -35.60 -12.04 22.83
N TRP A 87 -36.85 -11.68 22.62
CA TRP A 87 -37.35 -11.16 21.34
C TRP A 87 -36.64 -9.86 20.94
N LEU A 88 -36.44 -8.94 21.88
CA LEU A 88 -35.77 -7.65 21.65
C LEU A 88 -34.34 -7.81 21.15
N ASN A 89 -33.66 -8.92 21.49
CA ASN A 89 -32.25 -9.15 21.17
C ASN A 89 -32.01 -10.17 20.04
N LYS A 90 -33.06 -10.58 19.31
CA LYS A 90 -32.94 -11.54 18.21
C LYS A 90 -33.04 -10.87 16.84
N ASN A 91 -32.07 -11.21 15.97
CA ASN A 91 -32.11 -10.93 14.53
C ASN A 91 -32.46 -12.24 13.79
N ALA A 92 -33.69 -12.69 13.93
CA ALA A 92 -34.15 -13.94 13.33
C ALA A 92 -35.42 -13.72 12.52
N ALA A 93 -35.61 -14.52 11.48
CA ALA A 93 -36.83 -14.51 10.70
C ALA A 93 -38.07 -14.93 11.55
N ALA A 94 -39.24 -14.73 11.00
CA ALA A 94 -40.48 -15.18 11.62
C ALA A 94 -40.44 -16.66 11.99
N ASN A 95 -40.96 -17.03 13.16
CA ASN A 95 -40.96 -18.38 13.76
C ASN A 95 -39.58 -18.92 14.17
N ALA A 96 -38.50 -18.10 14.14
CA ALA A 96 -37.15 -18.57 14.41
C ALA A 96 -36.46 -17.87 15.59
N TRP A 97 -37.06 -16.87 16.22
CA TRP A 97 -36.40 -16.11 17.29
C TRP A 97 -36.48 -16.80 18.67
N TYR A 98 -37.59 -17.55 18.91
CA TYR A 98 -37.83 -18.16 20.22
C TYR A 98 -36.95 -19.41 20.41
N SER A 99 -36.37 -19.50 21.59
CA SER A 99 -35.75 -20.72 22.13
C SER A 99 -35.95 -20.72 23.64
N ALA A 100 -36.36 -21.83 24.24
CA ALA A 100 -36.58 -21.89 25.67
C ALA A 100 -35.35 -21.45 26.46
N THR A 101 -35.50 -20.47 27.35
CA THR A 101 -34.42 -19.92 28.19
C THR A 101 -34.27 -20.71 29.49
N HIS A 102 -35.32 -21.45 29.88
CA HIS A 102 -35.37 -22.30 31.08
C HIS A 102 -36.39 -23.45 30.86
N THR A 103 -36.40 -24.43 31.78
CA THR A 103 -37.16 -25.70 31.59
C THR A 103 -38.65 -25.51 31.41
N THR A 104 -39.25 -24.51 32.03
CA THR A 104 -40.70 -24.27 32.00
C THR A 104 -41.14 -23.20 31.02
N ASP A 105 -40.17 -22.56 30.33
CA ASP A 105 -40.39 -21.48 29.36
C ASP A 105 -41.34 -21.91 28.24
N GLN A 106 -42.18 -21.01 27.83
CA GLN A 106 -43.16 -21.20 26.76
C GLN A 106 -43.07 -20.09 25.73
N SER A 107 -43.32 -20.43 24.48
CA SER A 107 -43.40 -19.43 23.43
C SER A 107 -44.64 -18.57 23.57
N PRO A 108 -44.60 -17.27 23.28
CA PRO A 108 -45.75 -16.38 23.38
C PRO A 108 -46.72 -16.55 22.19
N ASN A 109 -47.34 -17.73 22.13
CA ASN A 109 -48.35 -18.10 21.13
C ASN A 109 -49.78 -17.79 21.60
N SER A 110 -50.78 -18.03 20.76
CA SER A 110 -52.17 -17.70 21.04
C SER A 110 -52.80 -18.44 22.22
N SER A 111 -52.21 -19.55 22.67
CA SER A 111 -52.71 -20.34 23.83
C SER A 111 -52.02 -19.95 25.14
N SER A 112 -50.86 -19.28 25.07
CA SER A 112 -50.03 -18.96 26.23
C SER A 112 -50.04 -17.48 26.64
N VAL A 113 -50.76 -16.61 25.90
CA VAL A 113 -50.92 -15.18 26.21
C VAL A 113 -52.38 -14.82 26.33
N VAL A 114 -52.70 -13.79 27.11
CA VAL A 114 -54.03 -13.17 27.10
C VAL A 114 -54.13 -12.28 25.88
N TYR A 115 -55.30 -12.32 25.24
CA TYR A 115 -55.53 -11.73 23.93
C TYR A 115 -54.69 -12.43 22.86
N ALA A 116 -55.15 -13.55 22.35
CA ALA A 116 -54.49 -14.41 21.38
C ALA A 116 -53.98 -13.68 20.13
N ASN A 117 -54.61 -12.58 19.76
CA ASN A 117 -54.21 -11.70 18.65
C ASN A 117 -52.98 -10.83 18.93
N THR A 118 -52.46 -10.84 20.18
CA THR A 118 -51.22 -10.17 20.53
C THR A 118 -50.04 -11.14 20.65
N GLN A 119 -50.22 -12.39 20.24
CA GLN A 119 -49.12 -13.35 20.12
C GLN A 119 -47.99 -12.82 19.24
N TYR A 120 -46.75 -13.20 19.57
CA TYR A 120 -45.58 -12.78 18.75
C TYR A 120 -44.56 -13.88 18.52
N ALA A 121 -44.80 -15.10 18.93
CA ALA A 121 -43.95 -16.25 18.63
C ALA A 121 -43.67 -16.43 17.14
N ASN A 122 -44.67 -16.14 16.31
CA ASN A 122 -44.61 -16.24 14.86
C ASN A 122 -44.09 -14.97 14.15
N ARG A 123 -43.63 -13.94 14.90
CA ARG A 123 -43.09 -12.71 14.36
C ARG A 123 -41.57 -12.84 14.15
N PRO A 124 -40.96 -12.01 13.30
CA PRO A 124 -39.52 -11.85 13.31
C PRO A 124 -39.04 -11.34 14.66
N GLY A 125 -37.78 -11.63 15.03
CA GLY A 125 -37.13 -10.98 16.14
C GLY A 125 -37.03 -9.46 15.92
N PHE A 126 -36.96 -8.68 16.99
CA PHE A 126 -36.98 -7.21 16.91
C PHE A 126 -35.89 -6.63 16.04
N LEU A 127 -34.66 -7.16 16.15
CA LEU A 127 -33.51 -6.70 15.36
C LEU A 127 -33.56 -7.12 13.88
N ASN A 128 -34.50 -7.94 13.46
CA ASN A 128 -34.64 -8.33 12.04
C ASN A 128 -35.00 -7.15 11.12
N GLY A 129 -35.57 -6.09 11.65
CA GLY A 129 -35.86 -4.85 10.93
C GLY A 129 -34.66 -3.88 10.82
N PHE A 130 -33.49 -4.26 11.34
CA PHE A 130 -32.28 -3.44 11.31
C PHE A 130 -31.31 -3.98 10.26
N THR A 131 -30.56 -3.09 9.61
CA THR A 131 -29.46 -3.48 8.74
C THR A 131 -28.29 -4.03 9.56
N THR A 132 -27.35 -4.71 8.91
CA THR A 132 -26.14 -5.23 9.57
C THR A 132 -25.34 -4.09 10.22
N ASP A 133 -25.21 -2.95 9.55
CA ASP A 133 -24.47 -1.79 10.06
C ASP A 133 -25.17 -1.19 11.28
N GLU A 134 -26.48 -1.07 11.24
CA GLU A 134 -27.28 -0.64 12.40
C GLU A 134 -27.11 -1.58 13.57
N ILE A 135 -27.21 -2.90 13.38
CA ILE A 135 -27.01 -3.90 14.45
C ILE A 135 -25.60 -3.81 15.04
N ASN A 136 -24.59 -3.61 14.19
CA ASN A 136 -23.19 -3.48 14.62
C ASN A 136 -22.96 -2.17 15.40
N ALA A 137 -23.67 -1.10 15.05
CA ALA A 137 -23.59 0.19 15.71
C ALA A 137 -24.22 0.19 17.13
N ILE A 138 -25.13 -0.74 17.43
CA ILE A 138 -25.73 -0.86 18.77
C ILE A 138 -24.69 -1.41 19.74
N LEU A 139 -24.37 -0.61 20.75
CA LEU A 139 -23.41 -0.98 21.80
C LEU A 139 -23.99 -2.06 22.71
N SER A 140 -23.21 -3.11 22.98
CA SER A 140 -23.54 -4.07 24.02
C SER A 140 -23.48 -3.38 25.37
N THR A 141 -24.57 -3.36 26.09
CA THR A 141 -24.73 -2.63 27.35
C THR A 141 -24.96 -3.61 28.48
N THR A 142 -24.20 -3.48 29.56
CA THR A 142 -24.47 -4.17 30.81
C THR A 142 -25.58 -3.42 31.52
N ILE A 143 -26.73 -4.07 31.69
CA ILE A 143 -27.86 -3.55 32.44
C ILE A 143 -28.07 -4.35 33.70
N ARG A 144 -28.41 -3.66 34.81
CA ARG A 144 -28.83 -4.32 36.05
C ARG A 144 -30.30 -4.64 36.01
N VAL A 145 -30.68 -5.85 36.43
CA VAL A 145 -32.05 -6.30 36.52
C VAL A 145 -32.28 -6.91 37.91
N VAL A 146 -33.33 -6.47 38.57
CA VAL A 146 -33.76 -7.02 39.87
C VAL A 146 -34.41 -8.38 39.64
N LYS A 147 -34.12 -9.32 40.55
CA LYS A 147 -34.83 -10.58 40.65
C LYS A 147 -35.99 -10.45 41.64
N PRO A 148 -37.20 -10.97 41.32
CA PRO A 148 -38.30 -11.00 42.28
C PRO A 148 -37.94 -11.83 43.54
N SER A 149 -38.65 -11.61 44.66
CA SER A 149 -38.34 -12.28 45.94
C SER A 149 -38.35 -13.81 45.83
N VAL A 150 -39.22 -14.36 44.95
CA VAL A 150 -39.29 -15.81 44.68
C VAL A 150 -38.00 -16.37 44.07
N ASP A 151 -37.21 -15.55 43.40
CA ASP A 151 -35.90 -15.91 42.82
C ASP A 151 -34.71 -15.44 43.68
N GLY A 152 -34.95 -15.20 44.99
CA GLY A 152 -33.94 -14.81 45.96
C GLY A 152 -33.73 -13.31 46.11
N GLY A 153 -34.47 -12.47 45.38
CA GLY A 153 -34.62 -11.05 45.69
C GLY A 153 -33.40 -10.15 45.55
N SER A 154 -32.34 -10.57 44.92
CA SER A 154 -31.16 -9.77 44.63
C SER A 154 -31.24 -9.18 43.21
N TYR A 155 -30.12 -8.90 42.56
CA TYR A 155 -30.05 -8.48 41.17
C TYR A 155 -29.09 -9.37 40.38
N GLU A 156 -29.11 -9.22 39.09
CA GLU A 156 -28.13 -9.75 38.14
C GLU A 156 -27.79 -8.67 37.13
N ASP A 157 -26.55 -8.70 36.62
CA ASP A 157 -26.09 -7.80 35.56
C ASP A 157 -26.02 -8.62 34.28
N ILE A 158 -26.73 -8.19 33.22
CA ILE A 158 -26.82 -8.89 31.95
C ILE A 158 -26.42 -7.96 30.79
N GLN A 159 -25.85 -8.54 29.74
CA GLN A 159 -25.46 -7.77 28.54
C GLN A 159 -26.55 -7.85 27.48
N ARG A 160 -27.01 -6.67 27.02
CA ARG A 160 -28.05 -6.57 25.97
C ARG A 160 -27.71 -5.46 24.98
N LYS A 161 -28.11 -5.65 23.74
CA LYS A 161 -28.12 -4.58 22.73
C LYS A 161 -29.34 -3.69 22.85
N VAL A 162 -30.49 -4.31 23.03
CA VAL A 162 -31.80 -3.65 23.17
C VAL A 162 -32.42 -4.10 24.50
N PHE A 163 -32.99 -3.19 25.25
CA PHE A 163 -33.55 -3.49 26.57
C PHE A 163 -34.74 -2.59 26.90
N LEU A 164 -35.59 -3.03 27.84
CA LEU A 164 -36.60 -2.17 28.43
C LEU A 164 -35.95 -1.29 29.52
N PRO A 165 -36.41 -0.03 29.71
CA PRO A 165 -35.96 0.80 30.82
C PRO A 165 -36.41 0.21 32.15
N SER A 166 -35.65 0.53 33.22
CA SER A 166 -36.04 0.21 34.60
C SER A 166 -36.86 1.33 35.23
N THR A 167 -37.44 1.04 36.41
CA THR A 167 -38.06 2.07 37.26
C THR A 167 -37.08 3.19 37.56
N THR A 168 -35.85 2.86 37.95
CA THR A 168 -34.81 3.84 38.30
C THR A 168 -34.47 4.76 37.10
N GLU A 169 -34.29 4.20 35.91
CA GLU A 169 -33.90 4.93 34.71
C GLU A 169 -34.97 5.93 34.27
N VAL A 170 -36.23 5.62 34.48
CA VAL A 170 -37.34 6.56 34.21
C VAL A 170 -37.66 7.49 35.40
N GLY A 171 -36.81 7.53 36.42
CA GLY A 171 -36.96 8.43 37.57
C GLY A 171 -38.11 8.05 38.51
N LEU A 172 -38.39 6.75 38.65
CA LEU A 172 -39.37 6.19 39.58
C LEU A 172 -38.67 5.32 40.63
N SER A 173 -39.27 5.16 41.77
CA SER A 173 -38.71 4.33 42.86
C SER A 173 -39.32 2.94 42.85
N ASN A 174 -38.50 1.92 43.03
CA ASN A 174 -38.93 0.54 43.20
C ASN A 174 -39.06 0.21 44.71
N GLU A 175 -39.98 -0.65 45.08
CA GLU A 175 -40.29 -1.03 46.46
C GLU A 175 -39.17 -1.80 47.16
N ASN A 176 -38.27 -2.44 46.43
CA ASN A 176 -37.15 -3.21 47.01
C ASN A 176 -35.90 -2.38 47.28
N SER A 177 -35.91 -1.08 47.01
CA SER A 177 -34.79 -0.14 47.18
C SER A 177 -33.51 -0.51 46.41
N ILE A 178 -33.56 -1.44 45.46
CA ILE A 178 -32.42 -1.79 44.58
C ILE A 178 -32.49 -0.93 43.32
N ALA A 179 -31.48 -0.08 43.14
CA ALA A 179 -31.38 0.74 41.93
C ALA A 179 -30.91 -0.09 40.72
N GLU A 180 -31.66 -0.04 39.64
CA GLU A 180 -31.32 -0.66 38.33
C GLU A 180 -30.78 0.40 37.37
N GLY A 181 -29.54 0.84 37.61
CA GLY A 181 -28.92 1.96 36.90
C GLY A 181 -29.16 3.31 37.62
N SER A 182 -29.06 4.40 36.86
CA SER A 182 -29.30 5.77 37.29
C SER A 182 -30.44 6.39 36.50
N ALA A 183 -31.08 7.45 37.02
CA ALA A 183 -32.15 8.12 36.30
C ALA A 183 -31.64 8.76 35.00
N TRP A 184 -32.39 8.60 33.89
CA TRP A 184 -32.14 9.35 32.67
C TRP A 184 -32.67 10.78 32.85
N GLY A 185 -31.83 11.76 32.54
CA GLY A 185 -32.17 13.17 32.74
C GLY A 185 -33.39 13.69 31.98
N TYR A 186 -33.90 12.89 31.04
CA TYR A 186 -35.08 13.22 30.23
C TYR A 186 -36.40 13.08 31.01
N TYR A 187 -36.52 12.13 31.92
CA TYR A 187 -37.75 11.83 32.65
C TYR A 187 -37.82 12.56 34.01
N THR A 188 -38.25 13.81 33.98
CA THR A 188 -38.32 14.68 35.17
C THR A 188 -39.70 14.77 35.81
N SER A 189 -40.74 14.24 35.13
CA SER A 189 -42.16 14.31 35.59
C SER A 189 -42.99 13.16 35.08
N ASN A 190 -44.15 12.94 35.62
CA ASN A 190 -45.14 11.97 35.13
C ASN A 190 -45.47 12.27 33.67
N SER A 191 -45.74 13.53 33.31
CA SER A 191 -46.07 13.93 31.95
C SER A 191 -44.98 13.57 30.90
N ALA A 192 -43.70 13.59 31.31
CA ALA A 192 -42.62 13.17 30.43
C ALA A 192 -42.62 11.66 30.14
N ARG A 193 -43.21 10.85 31.03
CA ARG A 193 -43.26 9.40 30.92
C ARG A 193 -44.49 8.89 30.15
N ILE A 194 -45.50 9.72 29.90
CA ILE A 194 -46.71 9.32 29.16
C ILE A 194 -46.30 8.74 27.82
N GLY A 195 -46.84 7.56 27.49
CA GLY A 195 -46.61 6.88 26.22
C GLY A 195 -47.82 6.92 25.31
N TYR A 196 -47.60 7.06 24.01
CA TYR A 196 -48.59 6.95 22.95
C TYR A 196 -48.18 5.86 21.97
N VAL A 197 -49.13 5.19 21.35
CA VAL A 197 -48.85 4.15 20.35
C VAL A 197 -48.51 4.77 18.99
N THR A 198 -47.64 4.12 18.22
CA THR A 198 -47.42 4.47 16.81
C THR A 198 -48.71 4.28 16.00
N GLN A 199 -48.84 4.95 14.85
CA GLN A 199 -49.96 4.75 13.95
C GLN A 199 -50.07 3.29 13.50
N GLN A 200 -48.97 2.65 13.23
CA GLN A 200 -48.93 1.25 12.79
C GLN A 200 -49.44 0.32 13.91
N CYS A 201 -48.97 0.51 15.15
CA CYS A 201 -49.45 -0.23 16.32
C CYS A 201 -50.97 -0.03 16.51
N PHE A 202 -51.45 1.22 16.45
CA PHE A 202 -52.89 1.52 16.59
C PHE A 202 -53.75 0.85 15.52
N SER A 203 -53.33 0.91 14.26
CA SER A 203 -54.10 0.36 13.14
C SER A 203 -54.16 -1.16 13.15
N ASN A 204 -53.15 -1.83 13.67
CA ASN A 204 -52.99 -3.28 13.59
C ASN A 204 -53.31 -4.03 14.89
N THR A 205 -53.62 -3.32 15.96
CA THR A 205 -54.04 -3.94 17.22
C THR A 205 -55.56 -3.94 17.27
N PRO A 206 -56.20 -5.06 17.64
CA PRO A 206 -57.66 -5.14 17.78
C PRO A 206 -58.21 -4.16 18.81
N SER A 207 -59.44 -3.72 18.59
CA SER A 207 -60.11 -2.69 19.41
C SER A 207 -60.18 -3.01 20.92
N SER A 208 -60.30 -4.31 21.26
CA SER A 208 -60.35 -4.77 22.66
C SER A 208 -59.00 -4.70 23.41
N SER A 209 -57.89 -4.45 22.70
CA SER A 209 -56.54 -4.55 23.25
C SER A 209 -55.67 -3.29 23.02
N LYS A 210 -56.27 -2.15 22.65
CA LYS A 210 -55.58 -0.91 22.30
C LYS A 210 -56.28 0.32 22.88
N PRO A 211 -55.62 1.50 22.93
CA PRO A 211 -56.27 2.77 23.29
C PRO A 211 -57.42 3.11 22.33
N SER A 212 -58.34 3.94 22.76
CA SER A 212 -59.52 4.37 21.96
C SER A 212 -59.14 5.21 20.72
N SER A 213 -57.99 5.89 20.78
CA SER A 213 -57.40 6.63 19.67
C SER A 213 -55.86 6.64 19.81
N LYS A 214 -55.17 6.95 18.70
CA LYS A 214 -53.71 7.15 18.74
C LYS A 214 -53.29 8.25 19.73
N ALA A 215 -54.11 9.25 19.94
CA ALA A 215 -53.85 10.35 20.87
C ALA A 215 -54.17 10.01 22.34
N THR A 216 -54.70 8.82 22.61
CA THR A 216 -54.96 8.37 23.99
C THR A 216 -53.69 7.76 24.59
N ALA A 217 -53.29 8.26 25.75
CA ALA A 217 -52.16 7.74 26.48
C ALA A 217 -52.35 6.26 26.85
N TRP A 218 -51.26 5.53 26.80
CA TRP A 218 -51.28 4.10 27.07
C TRP A 218 -50.12 3.68 27.97
N TYR A 219 -50.22 2.56 28.67
CA TYR A 219 -49.20 2.01 29.54
C TYR A 219 -48.16 1.21 28.79
N TRP A 220 -46.94 1.11 29.35
CA TRP A 220 -45.82 0.41 28.71
C TRP A 220 -44.90 -0.25 29.73
N TRP A 221 -44.32 -1.38 29.36
CA TRP A 221 -43.49 -2.21 30.19
C TRP A 221 -42.19 -1.55 30.61
N LEU A 222 -41.78 -1.81 31.92
CA LEU A 222 -40.45 -1.64 32.45
C LEU A 222 -39.85 -3.02 32.69
N ARG A 223 -38.49 -3.12 32.72
CA ARG A 223 -37.84 -4.40 33.00
C ARG A 223 -37.86 -4.81 34.49
N THR A 224 -38.20 -3.91 35.37
CA THR A 224 -38.26 -4.12 36.81
C THR A 224 -39.42 -5.02 37.17
N PRO A 225 -39.22 -6.12 37.95
CA PRO A 225 -40.35 -6.90 38.46
C PRO A 225 -41.04 -6.16 39.59
N TYR A 226 -42.33 -6.42 39.80
CA TYR A 226 -42.96 -6.14 41.10
C TYR A 226 -42.43 -7.15 42.11
N TYR A 227 -41.62 -6.70 43.05
CA TYR A 227 -40.68 -7.52 43.80
C TYR A 227 -41.32 -8.69 44.57
N SER A 228 -42.48 -8.45 45.20
CA SER A 228 -43.16 -9.40 46.07
C SER A 228 -43.98 -10.46 45.38
N TYR A 229 -44.12 -10.41 44.03
CA TYR A 229 -44.92 -11.32 43.25
C TYR A 229 -44.08 -12.01 42.16
N ALA A 230 -44.48 -13.22 41.78
CA ALA A 230 -43.76 -13.98 40.75
C ALA A 230 -44.26 -13.67 39.31
N LEU A 231 -45.42 -13.02 39.17
CA LEU A 231 -46.14 -12.83 37.93
C LEU A 231 -46.23 -11.39 37.43
N ARG A 232 -45.91 -10.38 38.24
CA ARG A 232 -46.17 -8.97 37.94
C ARG A 232 -44.88 -8.23 37.56
N ALA A 233 -44.83 -7.69 36.36
CA ALA A 233 -43.79 -6.75 35.96
C ALA A 233 -44.25 -5.30 36.17
N ARG A 234 -43.33 -4.38 36.42
CA ARG A 234 -43.60 -2.95 36.49
C ARG A 234 -43.91 -2.38 35.12
N ARG A 235 -44.77 -1.38 35.09
CA ARG A 235 -45.13 -0.60 33.93
C ARG A 235 -45.29 0.88 34.30
N VAL A 236 -45.14 1.74 33.34
CA VAL A 236 -45.62 3.13 33.43
C VAL A 236 -47.09 3.13 33.03
N TYR A 237 -47.91 3.73 33.88
CA TYR A 237 -49.34 3.88 33.63
C TYR A 237 -49.67 5.01 32.65
N SER A 238 -50.89 5.14 32.17
CA SER A 238 -51.29 6.13 31.19
C SER A 238 -51.15 7.59 31.62
N ASP A 239 -51.08 7.85 32.94
CA ASP A 239 -50.81 9.18 33.51
C ASP A 239 -49.31 9.42 33.81
N GLY A 240 -48.42 8.46 33.46
CA GLY A 240 -46.99 8.51 33.72
C GLY A 240 -46.57 8.06 35.13
N SER A 241 -47.48 7.61 35.97
CA SER A 241 -47.17 7.05 37.32
C SER A 241 -46.66 5.60 37.20
N LEU A 242 -46.07 5.10 38.31
CA LEU A 242 -45.67 3.70 38.40
C LEU A 242 -46.86 2.80 38.69
N ASP A 243 -46.96 1.71 37.94
CA ASP A 243 -47.97 0.67 38.13
C ASP A 243 -47.35 -0.71 37.87
N TYR A 244 -48.12 -1.76 37.89
CA TYR A 244 -47.68 -3.14 37.60
C TYR A 244 -48.83 -3.88 36.89
N PHE A 245 -48.46 -4.96 36.19
CA PHE A 245 -49.44 -5.84 35.59
C PHE A 245 -48.90 -7.26 35.44
N ASP A 246 -49.78 -8.24 35.26
CA ASP A 246 -49.40 -9.63 35.13
C ASP A 246 -48.71 -9.86 33.77
N ALA A 247 -47.62 -10.60 33.77
CA ALA A 247 -46.64 -10.71 32.68
C ALA A 247 -47.29 -11.21 31.35
N TYR A 248 -48.27 -12.07 31.41
CA TYR A 248 -48.88 -12.69 30.21
C TYR A 248 -49.92 -11.83 29.48
N TYR A 249 -50.22 -10.62 29.94
CA TYR A 249 -51.17 -9.74 29.28
C TYR A 249 -50.56 -9.04 28.06
N GLY A 250 -51.12 -9.33 26.88
CA GLY A 250 -50.60 -8.90 25.58
C GLY A 250 -50.96 -7.49 25.14
N TYR A 251 -51.61 -6.66 25.98
CA TYR A 251 -52.00 -5.30 25.58
C TYR A 251 -51.18 -4.19 26.23
N ILE A 252 -50.02 -4.52 26.80
CA ILE A 252 -49.11 -3.54 27.36
C ILE A 252 -48.05 -3.16 26.33
N GLY A 253 -47.71 -1.88 26.27
CA GLY A 253 -46.83 -1.30 25.29
C GLY A 253 -45.37 -1.72 25.43
N VAL A 254 -44.71 -1.87 24.31
CA VAL A 254 -43.25 -2.10 24.20
C VAL A 254 -42.59 -0.82 23.74
N ARG A 255 -41.72 -0.26 24.59
CA ARG A 255 -40.92 0.95 24.34
C ARG A 255 -39.47 0.65 24.69
N PRO A 256 -38.69 0.07 23.78
CA PRO A 256 -37.31 -0.35 24.05
C PRO A 256 -36.34 0.82 24.07
N ALA A 257 -35.16 0.58 24.67
CA ALA A 257 -34.02 1.46 24.66
C ALA A 257 -32.79 0.74 24.08
N LEU A 258 -31.82 1.52 23.58
CA LEU A 258 -30.52 1.05 23.13
C LEU A 258 -29.46 2.15 23.27
N ASN A 259 -28.20 1.78 23.19
CA ASN A 259 -27.07 2.70 23.23
C ASN A 259 -26.32 2.71 21.91
N LEU A 260 -25.97 3.89 21.43
CA LEU A 260 -25.12 4.12 20.24
C LEU A 260 -23.87 4.92 20.62
N SER A 261 -22.81 4.79 19.80
CA SER A 261 -21.62 5.64 19.98
C SER A 261 -21.94 7.12 19.72
N SER A 262 -21.45 7.98 20.59
CA SER A 262 -21.55 9.45 20.46
C SER A 262 -20.86 10.01 19.21
N SER A 263 -19.97 9.24 18.60
CA SER A 263 -19.22 9.62 17.40
C SER A 263 -19.93 9.35 16.09
N LEU A 264 -21.04 8.61 16.09
CA LEU A 264 -21.83 8.36 14.90
C LEU A 264 -22.32 9.67 14.26
N LEU A 265 -22.37 9.70 12.96
CA LEU A 265 -22.78 10.88 12.20
C LEU A 265 -24.28 10.86 11.91
N VAL A 266 -24.88 12.03 12.02
CA VAL A 266 -26.27 12.29 11.66
C VAL A 266 -26.35 13.51 10.76
N SER A 267 -27.46 13.67 10.06
CA SER A 267 -27.75 14.85 9.23
C SER A 267 -27.62 16.16 10.03
N ASP A 268 -27.27 17.27 9.37
CA ASP A 268 -27.20 18.59 10.00
C ASP A 268 -28.56 19.19 10.30
N SER A 269 -29.60 18.74 9.59
CA SER A 269 -30.98 19.19 9.74
C SER A 269 -31.92 18.00 9.92
N THR A 270 -33.09 18.27 10.48
CA THR A 270 -34.16 17.27 10.59
C THR A 270 -34.89 17.10 9.26
N ASP A 271 -35.47 15.91 9.08
CA ASP A 271 -36.40 15.60 7.99
C ASP A 271 -37.83 16.18 8.25
N SER A 272 -38.78 15.83 7.39
CA SER A 272 -40.19 16.26 7.51
C SER A 272 -40.87 15.80 8.80
N ASP A 273 -40.38 14.77 9.46
CA ASP A 273 -40.88 14.25 10.74
C ASP A 273 -40.18 14.91 11.96
N GLY A 274 -39.33 15.88 11.72
CA GLY A 274 -38.52 16.54 12.77
C GLY A 274 -37.43 15.65 13.35
N CYS A 275 -36.96 14.66 12.60
CA CYS A 275 -35.98 13.66 13.03
C CYS A 275 -34.67 13.81 12.29
N TYR A 276 -33.54 13.62 12.98
CA TYR A 276 -32.25 13.44 12.35
C TYR A 276 -32.10 12.01 11.82
N THR A 277 -31.36 11.85 10.71
CA THR A 277 -31.08 10.58 10.07
C THR A 277 -29.62 10.24 10.14
N PHE A 278 -29.26 8.96 10.33
CA PHE A 278 -27.85 8.53 10.37
C PHE A 278 -27.22 8.64 8.99
N VAL A 279 -25.97 9.08 8.99
CA VAL A 279 -25.11 9.13 7.80
C VAL A 279 -24.07 8.03 7.95
N TRP A 280 -24.21 7.00 7.14
CA TRP A 280 -23.30 5.87 7.15
C TRP A 280 -22.14 6.14 6.22
N ASN A 281 -20.91 5.83 6.70
CA ASN A 281 -19.71 5.96 5.88
C ASN A 281 -19.82 5.03 4.65
N GLN A 282 -19.54 5.59 3.48
CA GLN A 282 -19.47 4.85 2.23
C GLN A 282 -18.01 4.66 1.85
N ALA A 283 -17.69 3.51 1.25
CA ALA A 283 -16.35 3.27 0.76
C ALA A 283 -16.04 4.15 -0.47
N PRO A 284 -14.78 4.54 -0.67
CA PRO A 284 -14.35 5.23 -1.88
C PRO A 284 -14.67 4.44 -3.15
N THR A 285 -14.73 5.12 -4.28
CA THR A 285 -14.79 4.46 -5.59
C THR A 285 -13.50 3.72 -5.89
N LYS A 286 -13.60 2.61 -6.62
CA LYS A 286 -12.44 1.87 -7.11
C LYS A 286 -11.57 2.79 -8.00
N PRO A 287 -10.22 2.76 -7.87
CA PRO A 287 -9.33 3.47 -8.79
C PRO A 287 -9.66 3.14 -10.26
N SER A 288 -9.76 4.16 -11.10
CA SER A 288 -10.27 4.01 -12.48
C SER A 288 -9.33 3.21 -13.38
N SER A 289 -8.03 3.17 -13.07
CA SER A 289 -7.00 2.44 -13.81
C SER A 289 -5.86 2.01 -12.91
N ILE A 290 -5.06 1.05 -13.39
CA ILE A 290 -3.72 0.76 -12.88
C ILE A 290 -2.79 0.56 -14.08
N ASN A 291 -1.73 1.35 -14.16
CA ASN A 291 -0.76 1.34 -15.24
C ASN A 291 0.54 0.72 -14.75
N VAL A 292 0.95 -0.34 -15.41
CA VAL A 292 2.20 -1.07 -15.15
C VAL A 292 3.00 -1.08 -16.46
N PRO A 293 4.30 -0.77 -16.46
CA PRO A 293 5.12 -0.83 -17.67
C PRO A 293 4.95 -2.16 -18.42
N THR A 294 5.00 -2.11 -19.74
CA THR A 294 4.90 -3.31 -20.57
C THR A 294 6.08 -4.24 -20.40
N SER A 295 7.27 -3.67 -20.18
CA SER A 295 8.52 -4.38 -19.93
C SER A 295 8.96 -4.15 -18.47
N ILE A 296 9.21 -5.22 -17.75
CA ILE A 296 9.67 -5.23 -16.35
C ILE A 296 10.99 -5.99 -16.31
N TYR A 297 12.04 -5.36 -15.77
CA TYR A 297 13.39 -5.93 -15.73
C TYR A 297 13.80 -6.27 -14.29
N GLY A 298 14.28 -7.47 -14.08
CA GLY A 298 14.89 -7.90 -12.81
C GLY A 298 16.13 -7.07 -12.47
N GLY A 299 16.27 -6.67 -11.21
CA GLY A 299 17.34 -5.79 -10.75
C GLY A 299 17.14 -4.30 -11.07
N LYS A 300 16.02 -3.92 -11.70
CA LYS A 300 15.68 -2.51 -12.02
C LYS A 300 14.44 -2.08 -11.25
N SER A 301 14.12 -0.79 -11.34
CA SER A 301 12.88 -0.22 -10.77
C SER A 301 11.79 -0.11 -11.83
N ALA A 302 10.53 -0.28 -11.40
CA ALA A 302 9.34 -0.06 -12.21
C ALA A 302 8.40 0.91 -11.52
N THR A 303 7.91 1.93 -12.22
CA THR A 303 6.93 2.87 -11.68
C THR A 303 5.53 2.41 -12.05
N ILE A 304 4.71 2.16 -11.03
CA ILE A 304 3.30 1.80 -11.12
C ILE A 304 2.48 3.06 -10.82
N SER A 305 1.48 3.36 -11.64
CA SER A 305 0.59 4.50 -11.43
C SER A 305 -0.88 4.08 -11.54
N TRP A 306 -1.78 4.87 -10.98
CA TRP A 306 -3.21 4.60 -10.99
C TRP A 306 -4.06 5.86 -11.09
N GLY A 307 -5.29 5.67 -11.53
CA GLY A 307 -6.27 6.75 -11.61
C GLY A 307 -6.81 7.12 -10.22
N ALA A 308 -7.17 8.38 -10.05
CA ALA A 308 -7.75 8.87 -8.82
C ALA A 308 -9.12 8.21 -8.54
N SER A 309 -9.44 8.09 -7.26
CA SER A 309 -10.75 7.72 -6.72
C SER A 309 -11.46 8.95 -6.17
N THR A 310 -12.77 8.87 -6.07
CA THR A 310 -13.60 9.81 -5.33
C THR A 310 -14.24 9.10 -4.15
N ASP A 311 -14.56 9.85 -3.12
CA ASP A 311 -15.27 9.35 -1.96
C ASP A 311 -16.62 10.07 -1.84
N PRO A 312 -17.75 9.33 -1.74
CA PRO A 312 -19.07 9.95 -1.63
C PRO A 312 -19.22 10.86 -0.42
N ASP A 313 -18.50 10.57 0.67
CA ASP A 313 -18.52 11.33 1.91
C ASP A 313 -17.43 12.41 1.96
N GLY A 314 -16.56 12.47 0.94
CA GLY A 314 -15.48 13.44 0.82
C GLY A 314 -14.32 13.22 1.79
N ASN A 315 -14.17 12.02 2.33
CA ASN A 315 -13.20 11.69 3.37
C ASN A 315 -12.10 10.72 2.88
N LEU A 316 -11.85 10.66 1.57
CA LEU A 316 -10.76 9.87 0.97
C LEU A 316 -9.42 10.17 1.65
N SER A 317 -8.73 9.13 2.12
CA SER A 317 -7.45 9.24 2.83
C SER A 317 -6.26 8.79 1.98
N GLY A 318 -6.46 7.93 0.97
CA GLY A 318 -5.38 7.50 0.10
C GLY A 318 -5.59 6.13 -0.56
N TYR A 319 -4.46 5.48 -0.88
CA TYR A 319 -4.41 4.24 -1.65
C TYR A 319 -3.54 3.20 -0.97
N ILE A 320 -3.88 1.94 -1.17
CA ILE A 320 -3.07 0.78 -0.79
C ILE A 320 -2.69 0.07 -2.08
N LEU A 321 -1.38 -0.06 -2.35
CA LEU A 321 -0.86 -0.85 -3.45
C LEU A 321 -0.32 -2.18 -2.92
N GLN A 322 -0.70 -3.26 -3.57
CA GLN A 322 -0.16 -4.60 -3.30
C GLN A 322 0.50 -5.17 -4.55
N ARG A 323 1.53 -5.97 -4.30
CA ARG A 323 2.27 -6.73 -5.31
C ARG A 323 2.11 -8.22 -5.05
N LYS A 324 2.04 -8.98 -6.13
CA LYS A 324 2.10 -10.44 -6.14
C LYS A 324 3.23 -10.88 -7.06
N VAL A 325 4.13 -11.73 -6.57
CA VAL A 325 5.26 -12.30 -7.31
C VAL A 325 4.97 -13.77 -7.61
N GLY A 326 5.04 -14.17 -8.86
CA GLY A 326 4.73 -15.53 -9.30
C GLY A 326 3.35 -15.99 -8.83
N THR A 327 3.27 -17.15 -8.21
CA THR A 327 2.06 -17.74 -7.61
C THR A 327 1.88 -17.37 -6.14
N GLY A 328 2.73 -16.52 -5.57
CA GLY A 328 2.70 -16.12 -4.16
C GLY A 328 1.47 -15.32 -3.76
N SER A 329 1.44 -14.87 -2.51
CA SER A 329 0.36 -14.06 -1.94
C SER A 329 0.54 -12.58 -2.27
N TRP A 330 -0.55 -11.80 -2.16
CA TRP A 330 -0.53 -10.36 -2.24
C TRP A 330 0.17 -9.75 -1.03
N THR A 331 1.14 -8.87 -1.28
CA THR A 331 1.89 -8.16 -0.25
C THR A 331 1.72 -6.66 -0.43
N GLN A 332 1.37 -5.94 0.63
CA GLN A 332 1.31 -4.48 0.59
C GLN A 332 2.71 -3.89 0.45
N ILE A 333 2.90 -3.03 -0.55
CA ILE A 333 4.17 -2.34 -0.83
C ILE A 333 4.08 -0.83 -0.71
N PHE A 334 2.84 -0.28 -0.71
CA PHE A 334 2.61 1.15 -0.51
C PHE A 334 1.28 1.39 0.21
N LYS A 335 1.25 2.44 1.06
CA LYS A 335 0.04 3.05 1.61
C LYS A 335 0.27 4.55 1.75
N GLY A 336 -0.56 5.36 1.11
CA GLY A 336 -0.44 6.83 1.11
C GLY A 336 -1.37 7.49 0.09
N ASN A 337 -1.24 8.79 -0.10
CA ASN A 337 -2.11 9.59 -0.97
C ASN A 337 -1.55 9.82 -2.39
N ALA A 338 -0.33 9.36 -2.69
CA ALA A 338 0.23 9.47 -4.03
C ALA A 338 -0.53 8.60 -5.05
N LEU A 339 -0.48 8.98 -6.32
CA LEU A 339 -1.07 8.25 -7.45
C LEU A 339 -0.06 7.39 -8.20
N SER A 340 1.14 7.24 -7.67
CA SER A 340 2.17 6.37 -8.21
C SER A 340 3.12 5.89 -7.12
N TYR A 341 3.81 4.79 -7.43
CA TYR A 341 4.86 4.20 -6.58
C TYR A 341 5.92 3.55 -7.45
N THR A 342 7.19 3.72 -7.10
CA THR A 342 8.31 3.06 -7.77
C THR A 342 8.73 1.83 -6.97
N ASP A 343 8.53 0.67 -7.57
CA ASP A 343 8.86 -0.64 -6.99
C ASP A 343 10.22 -1.12 -7.48
N SER A 344 11.00 -1.76 -6.60
CA SER A 344 12.26 -2.42 -6.94
C SER A 344 12.00 -3.88 -7.33
N ILE A 345 12.31 -4.24 -8.56
CA ILE A 345 12.09 -5.57 -9.09
C ILE A 345 13.32 -6.44 -8.79
N THR A 346 13.15 -7.48 -8.02
CA THR A 346 14.25 -8.38 -7.69
C THR A 346 14.60 -9.27 -8.89
N TYR A 347 15.89 -9.40 -9.19
CA TYR A 347 16.39 -10.34 -10.17
C TYR A 347 15.98 -11.78 -9.82
N GLY A 348 15.59 -12.55 -10.81
CA GLY A 348 15.13 -13.93 -10.64
C GLY A 348 13.61 -14.09 -10.41
N TRP A 349 12.84 -13.02 -10.26
CA TRP A 349 11.39 -13.13 -10.31
C TRP A 349 10.94 -13.54 -11.71
N THR A 350 9.88 -14.36 -11.77
CA THR A 350 9.33 -14.83 -13.06
C THR A 350 8.21 -13.93 -13.57
N THR A 351 7.29 -13.58 -12.70
CA THR A 351 6.17 -12.68 -13.02
C THR A 351 5.87 -11.75 -11.84
N VAL A 352 5.29 -10.61 -12.14
CA VAL A 352 4.80 -9.66 -11.15
C VAL A 352 3.42 -9.13 -11.55
N GLN A 353 2.54 -8.96 -10.57
CA GLN A 353 1.21 -8.41 -10.74
C GLN A 353 0.92 -7.41 -9.62
N TYR A 354 0.16 -6.36 -9.90
CA TYR A 354 -0.17 -5.31 -8.95
C TYR A 354 -1.68 -5.14 -8.83
N ARG A 355 -2.12 -4.71 -7.65
CA ARG A 355 -3.47 -4.24 -7.42
C ARG A 355 -3.48 -3.05 -6.47
N VAL A 356 -4.43 -2.16 -6.66
CA VAL A 356 -4.60 -0.95 -5.86
C VAL A 356 -6.05 -0.79 -5.44
N CYS A 357 -6.29 -0.37 -4.20
CA CYS A 357 -7.59 0.11 -3.74
C CYS A 357 -7.44 1.47 -3.07
N ALA A 358 -8.52 2.24 -3.03
CA ALA A 358 -8.62 3.45 -2.24
C ALA A 358 -9.10 3.14 -0.82
N TYR A 359 -8.78 3.97 0.16
CA TYR A 359 -9.30 3.89 1.53
C TYR A 359 -9.63 5.29 2.06
N ASP A 360 -10.59 5.36 2.96
CA ASP A 360 -11.06 6.58 3.60
C ASP A 360 -10.54 6.74 5.05
N SER A 361 -10.93 7.83 5.70
CA SER A 361 -10.55 8.11 7.11
C SER A 361 -11.24 7.18 8.12
N ALA A 362 -12.34 6.52 7.74
CA ALA A 362 -13.02 5.49 8.52
C ALA A 362 -12.45 4.08 8.27
N SER A 363 -11.45 3.96 7.40
CA SER A 363 -10.80 2.70 6.98
C SER A 363 -11.65 1.79 6.09
N ALA A 364 -12.76 2.30 5.51
CA ALA A 364 -13.45 1.57 4.46
C ALA A 364 -12.60 1.57 3.19
N GLN A 365 -12.62 0.45 2.46
CA GLN A 365 -11.81 0.26 1.25
C GLN A 365 -12.71 0.04 0.05
N SER A 366 -12.27 0.57 -1.08
CA SER A 366 -12.88 0.28 -2.37
C SER A 366 -12.57 -1.14 -2.83
N ASP A 367 -13.24 -1.58 -3.89
CA ASP A 367 -12.80 -2.73 -4.67
C ASP A 367 -11.39 -2.53 -5.22
N TRP A 368 -10.68 -3.65 -5.46
CA TRP A 368 -9.35 -3.66 -6.02
C TRP A 368 -9.36 -3.46 -7.54
N GLN A 369 -8.58 -2.50 -8.02
CA GLN A 369 -8.18 -2.41 -9.42
C GLN A 369 -6.90 -3.23 -9.62
N THR A 370 -6.98 -4.29 -10.44
CA THR A 370 -5.90 -5.26 -10.63
C THR A 370 -5.33 -5.15 -12.04
N SER A 371 -4.00 -5.17 -12.18
CA SER A 371 -3.30 -5.18 -13.44
C SER A 371 -3.29 -6.57 -14.11
N ALA A 372 -2.94 -6.62 -15.39
CA ALA A 372 -2.44 -7.86 -15.97
C ALA A 372 -1.13 -8.29 -15.29
N SER A 373 -0.84 -9.60 -15.27
CA SER A 373 0.46 -10.12 -14.87
C SER A 373 1.52 -9.74 -15.93
N ARG A 374 2.71 -9.38 -15.48
CA ARG A 374 3.86 -9.05 -16.33
C ARG A 374 4.97 -10.06 -16.10
N THR A 375 5.56 -10.57 -17.17
CA THR A 375 6.79 -11.36 -17.10
C THR A 375 7.94 -10.44 -16.72
N VAL A 376 8.82 -10.91 -15.84
CA VAL A 376 10.05 -10.20 -15.47
C VAL A 376 11.17 -10.68 -16.39
N ILE A 377 11.78 -9.75 -17.10
CA ILE A 377 12.93 -9.99 -17.98
C ILE A 377 14.18 -9.96 -17.08
N ASN A 378 14.83 -11.11 -16.93
CA ASN A 378 16.04 -11.25 -16.12
C ASN A 378 17.24 -11.25 -17.06
N ASN A 379 17.84 -10.08 -17.27
CA ASN A 379 18.99 -9.90 -18.14
C ASN A 379 20.30 -9.94 -17.34
N GLN A 380 21.30 -10.66 -17.82
CA GLN A 380 22.65 -10.79 -17.24
C GLN A 380 23.63 -9.88 -17.99
N ALA A 381 24.67 -9.43 -17.30
CA ALA A 381 25.74 -8.69 -17.94
C ALA A 381 26.61 -9.64 -18.80
N PRO A 382 27.16 -9.17 -19.93
CA PRO A 382 28.09 -9.95 -20.71
C PRO A 382 29.34 -10.33 -19.88
N VAL A 383 29.98 -11.42 -20.25
CA VAL A 383 31.19 -11.92 -19.60
C VAL A 383 32.39 -11.80 -20.53
N ILE A 384 33.46 -11.11 -20.10
CA ILE A 384 34.75 -11.04 -20.79
C ILE A 384 35.63 -12.14 -20.24
N SER A 385 36.22 -12.96 -21.12
CA SER A 385 37.12 -14.06 -20.73
C SER A 385 38.39 -13.58 -20.04
N GLY A 386 39.06 -14.48 -19.33
CA GLY A 386 40.28 -14.22 -18.59
C GLY A 386 40.08 -13.51 -17.25
N SER A 387 41.14 -13.02 -16.66
CA SER A 387 41.16 -12.28 -15.40
C SER A 387 41.92 -10.97 -15.57
N ASP A 388 41.64 -9.99 -14.70
CA ASP A 388 42.44 -8.78 -14.59
C ASP A 388 43.90 -9.15 -14.26
N GLY A 389 44.84 -8.40 -14.79
CA GLY A 389 46.25 -8.75 -14.53
C GLY A 389 47.26 -7.76 -15.06
N ASN A 390 48.48 -8.00 -14.64
CA ASN A 390 49.64 -7.29 -15.14
C ASN A 390 50.32 -8.11 -16.25
N LEU A 391 50.40 -7.54 -17.45
CA LEU A 391 51.02 -8.15 -18.63
C LEU A 391 52.55 -8.01 -18.63
N GLY A 392 53.11 -7.38 -17.62
CA GLY A 392 54.56 -7.18 -17.45
C GLY A 392 55.13 -6.08 -18.33
N THR A 393 56.48 -6.06 -18.40
CA THR A 393 57.21 -5.08 -19.21
C THR A 393 57.17 -5.48 -20.70
N LYS A 394 56.89 -4.50 -21.56
CA LYS A 394 56.85 -4.61 -23.00
C LYS A 394 57.89 -3.71 -23.65
N THR A 395 58.69 -4.26 -24.53
CA THR A 395 59.73 -3.55 -25.29
C THR A 395 59.34 -3.35 -26.79
N ALA A 396 58.29 -4.01 -27.21
CA ALA A 396 57.71 -3.90 -28.55
C ALA A 396 56.19 -3.98 -28.48
N GLY A 397 55.50 -3.60 -29.57
CA GLY A 397 54.07 -3.74 -29.70
C GLY A 397 53.61 -5.17 -29.47
N PHE A 398 52.43 -5.34 -28.86
CA PHE A 398 51.88 -6.62 -28.46
C PHE A 398 50.34 -6.63 -28.64
N SER A 399 49.76 -7.78 -28.44
CA SER A 399 48.30 -7.95 -28.48
C SER A 399 47.84 -8.84 -27.33
N GLN A 400 46.63 -8.56 -26.84
CA GLN A 400 45.93 -9.38 -25.85
C GLN A 400 44.62 -9.90 -26.48
N THR A 401 44.42 -11.21 -26.46
CA THR A 401 43.17 -11.82 -26.97
C THR A 401 42.18 -12.01 -25.86
N TYR A 402 40.91 -11.94 -26.22
CA TYR A 402 39.79 -12.20 -25.31
C TYR A 402 38.55 -12.65 -26.11
N THR A 403 37.57 -13.25 -25.43
CA THR A 403 36.23 -13.53 -25.97
C THR A 403 35.19 -12.85 -25.11
N VAL A 404 34.03 -12.59 -25.70
CA VAL A 404 32.87 -12.08 -24.97
C VAL A 404 31.74 -13.07 -25.15
N SER A 405 31.10 -13.44 -24.06
CA SER A 405 29.88 -14.24 -24.06
C SER A 405 28.77 -13.48 -23.34
N ASP A 406 27.53 -13.78 -23.71
CA ASP A 406 26.34 -13.26 -23.07
C ASP A 406 25.36 -14.43 -22.89
N ALA A 407 24.84 -14.61 -21.66
CA ALA A 407 23.99 -15.75 -21.32
C ALA A 407 22.60 -15.65 -21.96
N ASP A 408 22.15 -14.41 -22.21
CA ASP A 408 20.84 -14.11 -22.77
C ASP A 408 20.89 -13.97 -24.31
N GLY A 409 22.13 -13.97 -24.88
CA GLY A 409 22.36 -13.87 -26.32
C GLY A 409 22.20 -12.47 -26.87
N ASP A 410 22.30 -11.47 -26.02
CA ASP A 410 22.12 -10.08 -26.40
C ASP A 410 23.22 -9.54 -27.31
N THR A 411 22.88 -8.50 -28.06
CA THR A 411 23.89 -7.74 -28.82
C THR A 411 24.80 -7.00 -27.85
N VAL A 412 26.11 -7.28 -27.93
CA VAL A 412 27.12 -6.68 -27.06
C VAL A 412 28.03 -5.74 -27.82
N THR A 413 28.20 -4.54 -27.30
CA THR A 413 29.16 -3.54 -27.76
C THR A 413 30.37 -3.53 -26.84
N VAL A 414 31.58 -3.55 -27.42
CA VAL A 414 32.84 -3.47 -26.71
C VAL A 414 33.52 -2.13 -26.96
N ALA A 415 33.98 -1.49 -25.90
CA ALA A 415 34.87 -0.33 -25.92
C ALA A 415 36.24 -0.71 -25.36
N GLU A 416 37.30 -0.45 -26.13
CA GLU A 416 38.70 -0.64 -25.72
C GLU A 416 39.35 0.71 -25.47
N THR A 417 40.02 0.87 -24.35
CA THR A 417 40.70 2.11 -23.96
C THR A 417 42.11 1.84 -23.42
N ILE A 418 43.03 2.80 -23.62
CA ILE A 418 44.31 2.87 -22.89
C ILE A 418 44.34 4.19 -22.14
N ASP A 419 44.60 4.12 -20.84
CA ASP A 419 44.67 5.28 -19.92
C ASP A 419 43.42 6.18 -20.03
N GLY A 420 42.25 5.55 -20.25
CA GLY A 420 40.96 6.24 -20.43
C GLY A 420 40.72 6.80 -21.84
N ASN A 421 41.71 6.80 -22.72
CA ASN A 421 41.58 7.24 -24.10
C ASN A 421 40.98 6.11 -24.95
N SER A 422 39.89 6.41 -25.68
CA SER A 422 39.22 5.43 -26.53
C SER A 422 40.10 5.07 -27.74
N LEU A 423 40.26 3.77 -27.98
CA LEU A 423 40.91 3.25 -29.18
C LEU A 423 39.89 2.85 -30.21
N ARG A 424 38.88 2.08 -29.81
CA ARG A 424 37.79 1.67 -30.69
C ARG A 424 36.56 1.23 -29.88
N THR A 425 35.41 1.32 -30.54
CA THR A 425 34.16 0.77 -30.04
C THR A 425 33.48 0.02 -31.21
N TYR A 426 32.99 -1.20 -30.96
CA TYR A 426 32.41 -2.04 -31.99
C TYR A 426 31.49 -3.11 -31.38
N THR A 427 30.57 -3.63 -32.21
CA THR A 427 29.72 -4.77 -31.80
C THR A 427 30.52 -6.07 -32.03
N VAL A 428 30.55 -6.93 -31.02
CA VAL A 428 31.25 -8.21 -31.09
C VAL A 428 30.35 -9.33 -31.54
N THR A 429 30.94 -10.36 -32.17
CA THR A 429 30.29 -11.66 -32.35
C THR A 429 30.57 -12.48 -31.09
N LEU A 430 29.51 -12.90 -30.40
CA LEU A 430 29.63 -13.68 -29.16
C LEU A 430 30.41 -14.97 -29.38
N GLY A 431 31.33 -15.29 -28.46
CA GLY A 431 32.18 -16.47 -28.52
C GLY A 431 33.38 -16.35 -29.48
N ALA A 432 33.40 -15.34 -30.36
CA ALA A 432 34.53 -15.12 -31.26
C ALA A 432 35.72 -14.54 -30.51
N THR A 433 36.95 -14.90 -30.97
CA THR A 433 38.19 -14.33 -30.47
C THR A 433 38.37 -12.90 -30.96
N ASN A 434 38.50 -11.97 -30.05
CA ASN A 434 38.80 -10.57 -30.30
C ASN A 434 40.25 -10.31 -29.91
N THR A 435 40.87 -9.30 -30.54
CA THR A 435 42.26 -8.92 -30.30
C THR A 435 42.31 -7.44 -29.91
N PHE A 436 42.79 -7.15 -28.70
CA PHE A 436 43.18 -5.80 -28.31
C PHE A 436 44.64 -5.60 -28.71
N ALA A 437 44.86 -4.87 -29.81
CA ALA A 437 46.18 -4.66 -30.38
C ALA A 437 46.78 -3.34 -29.90
N VAL A 438 47.93 -3.41 -29.25
CA VAL A 438 48.78 -2.27 -28.90
C VAL A 438 50.01 -2.32 -29.81
N THR A 439 49.79 -2.11 -31.10
CA THR A 439 50.82 -2.22 -32.15
C THR A 439 50.83 -0.98 -33.05
N GLY A 440 51.84 -0.82 -33.90
CA GLY A 440 51.94 0.29 -34.84
C GLY A 440 51.82 1.65 -34.15
N GLU A 441 50.95 2.49 -34.67
CA GLU A 441 50.69 3.85 -34.19
C GLU A 441 50.21 3.87 -32.73
N THR A 442 49.35 2.91 -32.33
CA THR A 442 48.86 2.79 -30.96
C THR A 442 50.03 2.59 -29.99
N TRP A 443 51.00 1.73 -30.34
CA TRP A 443 52.21 1.50 -29.52
C TRP A 443 53.11 2.75 -29.47
N LEU A 444 53.28 3.39 -30.61
CA LEU A 444 54.17 4.56 -30.72
C LEU A 444 53.68 5.76 -29.91
N LYS A 445 52.36 5.92 -29.79
CA LYS A 445 51.72 7.00 -29.01
C LYS A 445 51.85 6.83 -27.49
N GLN A 446 52.16 5.63 -27.00
CA GLN A 446 52.33 5.45 -25.58
C GLN A 446 53.72 5.96 -25.15
N SER A 447 53.82 6.64 -24.02
CA SER A 447 55.11 6.98 -23.38
C SER A 447 55.72 5.74 -22.73
N ASN A 448 57.01 5.79 -22.34
CA ASN A 448 57.53 4.80 -21.40
C ASN A 448 56.84 4.99 -20.03
N GLY A 449 56.55 3.89 -19.35
CA GLY A 449 55.87 3.89 -18.07
C GLY A 449 54.71 2.89 -18.01
N THR A 450 53.97 2.91 -16.92
CA THR A 450 52.85 2.00 -16.71
C THR A 450 51.59 2.54 -17.36
N HIS A 451 50.90 1.68 -18.09
CA HIS A 451 49.64 1.95 -18.81
C HIS A 451 48.53 0.99 -18.38
N THR A 452 47.30 1.45 -18.43
CA THR A 452 46.12 0.67 -18.13
C THR A 452 45.29 0.44 -19.40
N MET A 453 45.15 -0.83 -19.79
CA MET A 453 44.26 -1.28 -20.84
C MET A 453 42.91 -1.69 -20.24
N LYS A 454 41.80 -1.17 -20.75
CA LYS A 454 40.47 -1.50 -20.25
C LYS A 454 39.58 -1.93 -21.41
N ILE A 455 38.90 -3.06 -21.22
CA ILE A 455 37.87 -3.59 -22.11
C ILE A 455 36.56 -3.49 -21.37
N THR A 456 35.58 -2.77 -21.92
CA THR A 456 34.22 -2.66 -21.38
C THR A 456 33.28 -3.28 -22.37
N ALA A 457 32.59 -4.36 -21.99
CA ALA A 457 31.53 -4.99 -22.76
C ALA A 457 30.16 -4.57 -22.19
N THR A 458 29.29 -4.05 -23.04
CA THR A 458 27.96 -3.57 -22.64
C THR A 458 26.91 -4.20 -23.55
N ASP A 459 25.88 -4.82 -22.94
CA ASP A 459 24.75 -5.41 -23.66
C ASP A 459 23.73 -4.36 -24.14
N SER A 460 22.75 -4.79 -24.92
CA SER A 460 21.67 -3.93 -25.45
C SER A 460 20.74 -3.37 -24.36
N PHE A 461 20.77 -3.90 -23.13
CA PHE A 461 20.02 -3.46 -21.97
C PHE A 461 20.81 -2.52 -21.05
N GLY A 462 22.10 -2.28 -21.35
CA GLY A 462 22.98 -1.38 -20.61
C GLY A 462 23.69 -2.01 -19.42
N ASN A 463 23.63 -3.35 -19.26
CA ASN A 463 24.47 -4.03 -18.27
C ASN A 463 25.87 -4.20 -18.85
N SER A 464 26.90 -4.08 -18.02
CA SER A 464 28.27 -4.10 -18.51
C SER A 464 29.20 -4.88 -17.58
N SER A 465 30.25 -5.43 -18.18
CA SER A 465 31.39 -5.96 -17.49
C SER A 465 32.68 -5.29 -17.97
N VAL A 466 33.72 -5.38 -17.16
CA VAL A 466 35.00 -4.72 -17.42
C VAL A 466 36.12 -5.71 -17.19
N ARG A 467 37.15 -5.64 -18.08
CA ARG A 467 38.41 -6.34 -17.93
C ARG A 467 39.53 -5.32 -17.97
N THR A 468 40.42 -5.37 -16.99
CA THR A 468 41.54 -4.41 -16.83
C THR A 468 42.88 -5.13 -16.86
N TYR A 469 43.76 -4.67 -17.71
CA TYR A 469 45.17 -5.09 -17.74
C TYR A 469 46.06 -3.90 -17.52
N THR A 470 47.23 -4.11 -16.92
CA THR A 470 48.31 -3.14 -16.85
C THR A 470 49.52 -3.67 -17.60
N PHE A 471 50.30 -2.80 -18.18
CA PHE A 471 51.62 -3.13 -18.73
C PHE A 471 52.57 -1.95 -18.52
N THR A 472 53.86 -2.23 -18.52
CA THR A 472 54.88 -1.19 -18.46
C THR A 472 55.63 -1.15 -19.78
N LYS A 473 55.49 -0.03 -20.51
CA LYS A 473 56.30 0.18 -21.72
C LYS A 473 57.71 0.59 -21.31
N SER A 474 58.71 -0.12 -21.84
CA SER A 474 60.14 0.19 -21.59
C SER A 474 60.91 0.01 -22.89
N VAL A 475 61.08 1.09 -23.60
CA VAL A 475 61.83 1.13 -24.87
C VAL A 475 63.11 1.92 -24.64
N SER A 476 64.24 1.29 -24.92
CA SER A 476 65.58 1.89 -24.70
C SER A 476 66.03 2.82 -25.82
N GLY A 477 65.31 2.82 -26.96
CA GLY A 477 65.64 3.70 -28.09
C GLY A 477 64.78 3.36 -29.33
N PHE A 478 64.91 4.18 -30.32
CA PHE A 478 64.27 3.95 -31.63
C PHE A 478 65.10 4.54 -32.77
N THR A 479 64.90 3.99 -33.92
CA THR A 479 65.49 4.49 -35.17
C THR A 479 64.38 4.82 -36.18
N ILE A 480 64.44 5.99 -36.78
CA ILE A 480 63.58 6.41 -37.88
C ILE A 480 64.47 6.55 -39.12
N GLN A 481 64.11 5.84 -40.19
CA GLN A 481 64.79 5.93 -41.46
C GLN A 481 63.73 5.89 -42.59
N ASN A 482 63.93 6.69 -43.64
CA ASN A 482 63.08 6.54 -44.81
C ASN A 482 63.35 5.18 -45.46
N SER A 483 62.27 4.51 -45.92
CA SER A 483 62.35 3.16 -46.49
C SER A 483 62.99 3.14 -47.87
N GLU A 484 62.84 4.21 -48.59
CA GLU A 484 63.36 4.39 -49.93
C GLU A 484 64.20 5.68 -49.99
N PRO A 485 65.28 5.70 -50.76
CA PRO A 485 66.05 6.94 -50.98
C PRO A 485 65.18 7.99 -51.70
N TYR A 486 65.42 9.26 -51.38
CA TYR A 486 64.90 10.36 -52.20
C TYR A 486 65.80 10.49 -53.43
N ASP A 487 65.20 10.34 -54.62
CA ASP A 487 65.91 10.36 -55.90
C ASP A 487 66.62 11.68 -56.16
N SER A 488 67.79 11.58 -56.83
CA SER A 488 68.53 12.74 -57.33
C SER A 488 69.20 12.40 -58.67
N ASP A 489 69.02 13.26 -59.66
CA ASP A 489 69.66 13.13 -60.97
C ASP A 489 71.13 13.45 -60.90
N THR A 490 71.53 14.26 -60.02
CA THR A 490 72.91 14.67 -59.77
C THR A 490 73.39 14.28 -58.39
N ARG A 491 74.69 14.30 -58.14
CA ARG A 491 75.23 14.06 -56.82
C ARG A 491 74.76 15.13 -55.84
N PRO A 492 73.95 14.76 -54.80
CA PRO A 492 73.68 15.68 -53.74
C PRO A 492 74.96 16.10 -53.02
N THR A 493 75.18 17.39 -52.93
CA THR A 493 76.39 17.97 -52.30
C THR A 493 76.08 18.49 -50.90
N ARG A 494 74.87 18.82 -50.59
CA ARG A 494 74.45 19.33 -49.27
C ARG A 494 72.99 19.03 -48.96
N ILE A 495 72.69 18.99 -47.67
CA ILE A 495 71.34 18.77 -47.16
C ILE A 495 71.07 19.63 -45.93
N LYS A 496 69.86 20.18 -45.85
CA LYS A 496 69.36 20.84 -44.64
C LYS A 496 68.19 20.05 -44.10
N ILE A 497 68.31 19.61 -42.81
CA ILE A 497 67.26 18.84 -42.14
C ILE A 497 66.79 19.60 -40.88
N THR A 498 65.52 19.62 -40.70
CA THR A 498 64.85 20.08 -39.46
C THR A 498 64.15 18.90 -38.79
N VAL A 499 64.37 18.69 -37.51
CA VAL A 499 63.75 17.64 -36.71
C VAL A 499 63.03 18.28 -35.55
N THR A 500 61.72 18.18 -35.52
CA THR A 500 60.90 18.58 -34.38
C THR A 500 60.90 17.44 -33.37
N ARG A 501 61.43 17.69 -32.20
CA ARG A 501 61.70 16.65 -31.19
C ARG A 501 61.60 17.18 -29.74
N SER A 502 61.36 16.28 -28.82
CA SER A 502 61.65 16.44 -27.38
C SER A 502 62.56 15.28 -27.00
N ILE A 503 63.75 15.55 -26.58
CA ILE A 503 64.77 14.55 -26.17
C ILE A 503 65.23 14.91 -24.79
N SER A 504 65.12 13.99 -23.83
CA SER A 504 65.65 14.21 -22.46
C SER A 504 67.15 14.42 -22.47
N ALA A 505 67.67 15.20 -21.50
CA ALA A 505 69.07 15.57 -21.43
C ALA A 505 70.02 14.36 -21.35
N GLU A 506 69.58 13.26 -20.80
CA GLU A 506 70.34 12.03 -20.61
C GLU A 506 70.24 11.06 -21.79
N SER A 507 69.41 11.40 -22.81
CA SER A 507 69.30 10.60 -24.01
C SER A 507 70.23 11.07 -25.11
N THR A 508 70.66 10.14 -25.95
CA THR A 508 71.43 10.49 -27.12
C THR A 508 70.51 10.70 -28.31
N PHE A 509 70.86 11.70 -29.13
CA PHE A 509 70.12 12.00 -30.38
C PHE A 509 71.22 12.10 -31.47
N LYS A 510 71.03 11.29 -32.53
CA LYS A 510 71.90 11.25 -33.67
C LYS A 510 71.13 11.35 -34.97
N VAL A 511 71.64 12.07 -35.92
CA VAL A 511 71.14 12.14 -37.29
C VAL A 511 72.22 11.76 -38.27
N TYR A 512 71.96 10.76 -39.07
CA TYR A 512 72.87 10.33 -40.13
C TYR A 512 72.21 10.57 -41.49
N VAL A 513 73.02 10.89 -42.46
CA VAL A 513 72.56 11.09 -43.84
C VAL A 513 73.55 10.36 -44.78
N CYS A 514 73.01 9.97 -45.95
CA CYS A 514 73.86 9.54 -47.04
C CYS A 514 73.36 10.09 -48.37
N ASN A 515 74.17 10.33 -49.34
CA ASN A 515 73.81 10.77 -50.67
C ASN A 515 73.84 9.63 -51.74
N ASN A 516 74.38 8.46 -51.35
CA ASN A 516 74.40 7.24 -52.15
C ASN A 516 73.46 6.15 -51.64
N GLY A 517 72.24 6.53 -51.30
CA GLY A 517 71.27 5.65 -50.67
C GLY A 517 70.86 4.42 -51.48
N TYR A 518 71.10 4.37 -52.78
CA TYR A 518 70.88 3.20 -53.64
C TYR A 518 72.06 2.22 -53.68
N ASP A 519 73.10 2.51 -52.95
CA ASP A 519 74.20 1.57 -52.81
C ASP A 519 73.80 0.40 -51.90
N ALA A 520 74.33 -0.79 -52.14
CA ALA A 520 74.06 -1.94 -51.28
C ALA A 520 74.60 -1.71 -49.82
N SER A 521 75.62 -0.80 -49.70
CA SER A 521 76.14 -0.33 -48.43
C SER A 521 76.37 1.19 -48.50
N PRO A 522 75.30 1.97 -48.16
CA PRO A 522 75.39 3.43 -48.21
C PRO A 522 76.45 3.99 -47.25
N THR A 523 77.11 5.06 -47.65
CA THR A 523 78.04 5.78 -46.84
C THR A 523 77.34 6.78 -45.91
N TRP A 524 77.19 6.42 -44.65
CA TRP A 524 76.50 7.25 -43.65
C TRP A 524 77.41 8.28 -43.04
N GLU A 525 77.02 9.54 -43.05
CA GLU A 525 77.65 10.66 -42.44
C GLU A 525 76.92 11.18 -41.21
N ASP A 526 77.59 11.55 -40.13
CA ASP A 526 76.97 12.10 -38.92
C ASP A 526 76.65 13.60 -39.13
N ALA A 527 75.37 13.88 -39.39
CA ALA A 527 74.86 15.23 -39.56
C ALA A 527 74.29 15.85 -38.25
N THR A 528 74.50 15.20 -37.11
CA THR A 528 73.90 15.59 -35.83
C THR A 528 74.15 17.04 -35.48
N THR A 529 75.38 17.49 -35.57
CA THR A 529 75.82 18.86 -35.22
C THR A 529 75.17 19.89 -36.15
N SER A 530 75.13 19.60 -37.46
CA SER A 530 74.43 20.47 -38.43
C SER A 530 72.94 20.59 -38.15
N VAL A 531 72.28 19.48 -37.89
CA VAL A 531 70.81 19.45 -37.60
C VAL A 531 70.47 20.16 -36.27
N THR A 532 71.28 19.90 -35.20
CA THR A 532 71.03 20.54 -33.91
C THR A 532 71.31 22.03 -33.93
N GLY A 533 72.29 22.46 -34.74
CA GLY A 533 72.66 23.86 -34.96
C GLY A 533 71.79 24.58 -35.99
N GLY A 534 70.86 23.92 -36.68
CA GLY A 534 70.07 24.51 -37.76
C GLY A 534 70.85 24.83 -39.02
N LEU A 535 72.01 24.22 -39.19
CA LEU A 535 72.97 24.42 -40.27
C LEU A 535 72.75 23.45 -41.42
N VAL A 536 73.39 23.73 -42.56
CA VAL A 536 73.47 22.82 -43.71
C VAL A 536 74.57 21.81 -43.47
N HIS A 537 74.36 20.54 -43.72
CA HIS A 537 75.35 19.50 -43.78
C HIS A 537 75.89 19.40 -45.23
N VAL A 538 77.16 19.39 -45.39
CA VAL A 538 77.87 19.20 -46.67
C VAL A 538 78.29 17.75 -46.72
N PHE A 539 77.90 17.01 -47.77
CA PHE A 539 78.33 15.63 -47.97
C PHE A 539 79.75 15.52 -48.29
N GLU A 540 80.48 14.65 -47.56
CA GLU A 540 81.87 14.31 -47.85
C GLU A 540 81.97 13.18 -48.90
N ASN A 541 80.99 12.34 -48.99
CA ASN A 541 80.96 11.22 -49.96
C ASN A 541 80.77 11.72 -51.38
N GLU A 542 81.72 11.36 -52.24
CA GLU A 542 81.76 11.71 -53.67
C GLU A 542 81.53 10.53 -54.59
N THR A 543 81.29 9.32 -54.07
CA THR A 543 81.19 8.09 -54.85
C THR A 543 79.86 7.36 -54.64
N LYS A 544 79.47 6.63 -55.66
CA LYS A 544 78.37 5.67 -55.60
C LYS A 544 78.70 4.38 -56.34
N THR A 545 78.16 3.28 -55.91
CA THR A 545 78.17 1.97 -56.59
C THR A 545 76.82 1.59 -57.21
N GLY A 546 75.76 2.19 -56.73
CA GLY A 546 74.38 2.01 -57.27
C GLY A 546 74.17 2.79 -58.58
N ALA A 547 73.06 2.49 -59.24
CA ALA A 547 72.68 3.07 -60.56
C ALA A 547 72.38 4.59 -60.45
N ALA A 548 71.84 5.07 -59.33
CA ALA A 548 71.41 6.44 -59.11
C ALA A 548 71.98 7.04 -57.82
N TRP A 549 71.96 8.35 -57.74
CA TRP A 549 72.14 9.05 -56.47
C TRP A 549 70.81 9.08 -55.74
N GLY A 550 70.82 9.01 -54.39
CA GLY A 550 69.59 9.12 -53.61
C GLY A 550 69.93 9.38 -52.14
N VAL A 551 69.10 10.15 -51.50
CA VAL A 551 69.35 10.58 -50.10
C VAL A 551 68.54 9.71 -49.14
N LEU A 552 69.21 9.12 -48.18
CA LEU A 552 68.59 8.53 -46.99
C LEU A 552 68.88 9.38 -45.77
N ILE A 553 67.91 9.45 -44.89
CA ILE A 553 68.03 10.11 -43.59
C ILE A 553 67.73 9.09 -42.51
N LYS A 554 68.60 8.99 -41.51
CA LYS A 554 68.39 8.12 -40.33
C LYS A 554 68.49 8.94 -39.06
N VAL A 555 67.48 8.89 -38.23
CA VAL A 555 67.47 9.49 -36.89
C VAL A 555 67.50 8.37 -35.87
N GLU A 556 68.48 8.37 -34.99
CA GLU A 556 68.62 7.41 -33.91
C GLU A 556 68.54 8.15 -32.56
N VAL A 557 67.63 7.61 -31.69
CA VAL A 557 67.51 8.08 -30.33
C VAL A 557 67.75 6.90 -29.39
N ALA A 558 68.73 6.99 -28.54
CA ALA A 558 68.92 6.06 -27.45
C ALA A 558 68.59 6.76 -26.12
N ARG A 559 67.70 6.17 -25.37
CA ARG A 559 67.21 6.70 -24.10
C ARG A 559 68.27 6.43 -23.01
N GLY A 560 68.66 7.46 -22.29
CA GLY A 560 69.44 7.33 -21.05
C GLY A 560 68.55 6.93 -19.87
N ASP A 561 69.08 6.86 -18.68
CA ASP A 561 68.38 6.44 -17.46
C ASP A 561 67.33 7.45 -16.94
N GLY A 562 67.21 8.59 -17.59
CA GLY A 562 66.29 9.65 -17.18
C GLY A 562 64.84 9.41 -17.56
N GLU A 563 63.89 9.94 -16.76
CA GLU A 563 62.44 9.78 -16.94
C GLU A 563 61.79 10.75 -17.95
N GLY A 564 62.53 11.55 -18.68
CA GLY A 564 62.00 12.56 -19.61
C GLY A 564 61.33 11.99 -20.88
N ALA A 565 60.49 12.77 -21.52
CA ALA A 565 59.89 12.40 -22.79
C ALA A 565 60.94 12.38 -23.92
N CYS A 566 60.95 11.31 -24.73
CA CYS A 566 61.77 11.18 -25.92
C CYS A 566 60.87 10.86 -27.12
N TYR A 567 60.70 11.84 -28.00
CA TYR A 567 59.95 11.64 -29.25
C TYR A 567 60.49 12.52 -30.37
N VAL A 568 60.28 12.08 -31.60
CA VAL A 568 60.44 12.84 -32.84
C VAL A 568 59.07 12.92 -33.48
N SER A 569 58.55 14.11 -33.70
CA SER A 569 57.22 14.34 -34.25
C SER A 569 57.22 14.70 -35.74
N GLN A 570 58.32 15.24 -36.21
CA GLN A 570 58.44 15.62 -37.63
C GLN A 570 59.89 15.64 -38.08
N ILE A 571 60.16 15.18 -39.27
CA ILE A 571 61.41 15.32 -39.96
C ILE A 571 61.08 15.96 -41.31
N GLY A 572 61.76 17.01 -41.66
CA GLY A 572 61.64 17.68 -42.96
C GLY A 572 62.99 18.24 -43.41
N GLY A 573 63.15 18.46 -44.69
CA GLY A 573 64.37 19.00 -45.25
C GLY A 573 64.37 19.12 -46.76
N ASN A 574 65.50 19.63 -47.26
CA ASN A 574 65.76 19.68 -48.69
C ASN A 574 67.26 19.41 -48.90
N PHE A 575 67.61 18.95 -50.08
CA PHE A 575 69.00 18.71 -50.54
C PHE A 575 69.21 19.25 -51.94
N GLU A 576 70.47 19.54 -52.24
CA GLU A 576 70.86 19.96 -53.57
C GLU A 576 72.27 19.42 -53.91
#